data_0c02a1c0207e47b34b4567dff2d42405
#
_entry.id   0c02a1c0207e47b34b4567dff2d42405
#
_cell.length_a   1.000
_cell.length_b   1.000
_cell.length_c   1.000
_cell.angle_alpha   90.00
_cell.angle_beta   90.00
_cell.angle_gamma   90.00
#
_symmetry.space_group_name_H-M   'P 1'
#
loop_
_entity.id
_entity.type
_entity.pdbx_description
1 polymer ?
#
loop_
_entity_poly.entity_id
_entity_poly.type
_entity_poly.pdbx_seq_one_letter_code
_entity_poly.pdbx_strand_id
1 'polypeptide(L)'
;MATQSTVKTSSASSDYSEGSIRVLKGLEPVKQRPGMYTRTDNPLHIIQEVLDNAADEALAGHGKKIKVILHADGSVSIEDDGRGIPFGMHPEENAPVIELVFTRLHAGGKFDKGKGGAYSFSGGLHGVGVSVTNALAKRLEATS
;
A
#
# COMPACT_ATOMS: atom_id res chain seq x y z
N MET A 1 -36.20 -26.73 54.42
CA MET A 1 -36.47 -26.48 53.01
C MET A 1 -35.31 -25.74 52.42
N ALA A 2 -34.49 -26.40 51.66
CA ALA A 2 -33.29 -25.80 51.04
C ALA A 2 -33.68 -25.35 49.60
N THR A 3 -33.63 -24.06 49.38
CA THR A 3 -33.86 -23.46 48.06
C THR A 3 -32.54 -23.52 47.27
N GLN A 4 -32.49 -24.41 46.31
CA GLN A 4 -31.36 -24.46 45.36
C GLN A 4 -31.50 -23.29 44.38
N SER A 5 -30.55 -22.36 44.43
CA SER A 5 -30.39 -21.33 43.44
C SER A 5 -29.58 -21.90 42.27
N THR A 6 -30.22 -22.14 41.16
CA THR A 6 -29.58 -22.52 39.90
C THR A 6 -28.95 -21.29 39.28
N VAL A 7 -27.63 -21.21 39.38
CA VAL A 7 -26.85 -20.24 38.60
C VAL A 7 -26.82 -20.74 37.16
N LYS A 8 -27.55 -20.04 36.27
CA LYS A 8 -27.40 -20.21 34.82
C LYS A 8 -26.11 -19.56 34.39
N THR A 9 -25.05 -20.34 34.22
CA THR A 9 -23.89 -19.93 33.46
C THR A 9 -24.27 -19.83 31.99
N SER A 10 -24.50 -18.61 31.50
CA SER A 10 -24.55 -18.36 30.07
C SER A 10 -23.13 -18.48 29.51
N SER A 11 -22.80 -19.64 28.98
CA SER A 11 -21.64 -19.79 28.11
C SER A 11 -21.92 -19.02 26.83
N ALA A 12 -21.45 -17.80 26.74
CA ALA A 12 -21.24 -17.16 25.46
C ALA A 12 -20.13 -17.95 24.75
N SER A 13 -20.50 -18.99 24.01
CA SER A 13 -19.62 -19.59 23.03
C SER A 13 -19.42 -18.50 21.99
N SER A 14 -18.26 -17.85 22.01
CA SER A 14 -17.81 -17.07 20.87
C SER A 14 -17.80 -18.02 19.67
N ASP A 15 -18.65 -17.76 18.72
CA ASP A 15 -18.75 -18.54 17.47
C ASP A 15 -17.42 -18.35 16.68
N TYR A 16 -16.37 -18.99 17.17
CA TYR A 16 -15.08 -19.05 16.48
C TYR A 16 -15.16 -20.21 15.49
N SER A 17 -15.73 -19.89 14.34
CA SER A 17 -15.88 -20.83 13.23
C SER A 17 -15.10 -20.31 12.01
N GLU A 18 -14.88 -21.16 11.04
CA GLU A 18 -14.22 -20.80 9.78
C GLU A 18 -14.91 -19.59 9.11
N GLY A 19 -16.24 -19.49 9.22
CA GLY A 19 -17.01 -18.35 8.69
C GLY A 19 -16.82 -17.05 9.45
N SER A 20 -16.29 -17.08 10.67
CA SER A 20 -16.00 -15.87 11.47
C SER A 20 -14.68 -15.21 11.08
N ILE A 21 -13.83 -15.91 10.34
CA ILE A 21 -12.54 -15.39 9.88
C ILE A 21 -12.76 -14.58 8.62
N ARG A 22 -12.55 -13.26 8.76
CA ARG A 22 -12.67 -12.34 7.64
C ARG A 22 -11.33 -12.19 6.92
N VAL A 23 -11.31 -12.54 5.64
CA VAL A 23 -10.15 -12.31 4.77
C VAL A 23 -10.30 -10.96 4.08
N LEU A 24 -9.35 -10.07 4.32
CA LEU A 24 -9.29 -8.77 3.68
C LEU A 24 -8.54 -8.88 2.35
N LYS A 25 -9.10 -8.28 1.29
CA LYS A 25 -8.53 -8.33 -0.06
C LYS A 25 -8.10 -6.95 -0.54
N GLY A 26 -7.15 -6.92 -1.48
CA GLY A 26 -6.69 -5.70 -2.13
C GLY A 26 -6.14 -4.69 -1.15
N LEU A 27 -6.67 -3.47 -1.15
CA LEU A 27 -6.27 -2.35 -0.28
C LEU A 27 -7.10 -2.24 1.00
N GLU A 28 -8.04 -3.12 1.24
CA GLU A 28 -8.87 -3.11 2.44
C GLU A 28 -8.07 -3.18 3.75
N PRO A 29 -6.99 -3.99 3.86
CA PRO A 29 -6.15 -4.00 5.05
C PRO A 29 -5.57 -2.62 5.39
N VAL A 30 -5.16 -1.85 4.38
CA VAL A 30 -4.61 -0.50 4.56
C VAL A 30 -5.66 0.46 5.10
N LYS A 31 -6.88 0.41 4.56
CA LYS A 31 -7.98 1.27 4.97
C LYS A 31 -8.42 1.00 6.40
N GLN A 32 -8.42 -0.26 6.80
CA GLN A 32 -8.83 -0.64 8.16
C GLN A 32 -7.78 -0.38 9.22
N ARG A 33 -6.51 -0.56 8.89
CA ARG A 33 -5.39 -0.37 9.82
C ARG A 33 -4.25 0.43 9.16
N PRO A 34 -4.46 1.70 8.85
CA PRO A 34 -3.46 2.51 8.14
C PRO A 34 -2.15 2.62 8.91
N GLY A 35 -2.17 2.61 10.24
CA GLY A 35 -0.98 2.69 11.07
C GLY A 35 0.00 1.52 10.95
N MET A 36 -0.43 0.40 10.36
CA MET A 36 0.47 -0.72 10.05
C MET A 36 1.29 -0.48 8.77
N TYR A 37 0.87 0.46 7.93
CA TYR A 37 1.43 0.67 6.60
C TYR A 37 2.06 2.04 6.42
N THR A 38 1.60 3.03 7.17
CA THR A 38 2.08 4.40 7.09
C THR A 38 1.96 5.09 8.44
N ARG A 39 2.60 6.24 8.57
CA ARG A 39 2.44 7.09 9.75
C ARG A 39 1.10 7.80 9.70
N THR A 40 0.33 7.67 10.77
CA THR A 40 -1.01 8.27 10.87
C THR A 40 -1.02 9.62 11.56
N ASP A 41 0.08 9.99 12.20
CA ASP A 41 0.30 11.29 12.83
C ASP A 41 0.57 12.42 11.80
N ASN A 42 0.95 12.05 10.59
CA ASN A 42 1.25 13.00 9.52
C ASN A 42 0.76 12.50 8.15
N PRO A 43 -0.31 13.07 7.60
CA PRO A 43 -0.86 12.66 6.31
C PRO A 43 0.11 12.90 5.13
N LEU A 44 1.11 13.75 5.29
CA LEU A 44 2.14 13.97 4.27
C LEU A 44 2.99 12.72 4.01
N HIS A 45 2.95 11.73 4.88
CA HIS A 45 3.69 10.49 4.70
C HIS A 45 3.26 9.73 3.44
N ILE A 46 2.00 9.80 3.02
CA ILE A 46 1.54 9.19 1.77
C ILE A 46 2.16 9.85 0.52
N ILE A 47 2.49 11.13 0.60
CA ILE A 47 3.20 11.86 -0.46
C ILE A 47 4.68 11.48 -0.47
N GLN A 48 5.27 11.28 0.70
CA GLN A 48 6.64 10.82 0.81
C GLN A 48 6.87 9.47 0.13
N GLU A 49 5.92 8.55 0.20
CA GLU A 49 6.00 7.26 -0.51
C GLU A 49 6.13 7.45 -2.03
N VAL A 50 5.46 8.43 -2.60
CA VAL A 50 5.58 8.75 -4.03
C VAL A 50 6.93 9.40 -4.34
N LEU A 51 7.41 10.30 -3.48
CA LEU A 51 8.74 10.90 -3.61
C LEU A 51 9.85 9.86 -3.50
N ASP A 52 9.73 8.93 -2.59
CA ASP A 52 10.71 7.84 -2.42
C ASP A 52 10.78 6.97 -3.67
N ASN A 53 9.65 6.72 -4.32
CA ASN A 53 9.62 6.02 -5.61
C ASN A 53 10.43 6.76 -6.69
N ALA A 54 10.21 8.05 -6.83
CA ALA A 54 10.94 8.89 -7.78
C ALA A 54 12.44 8.96 -7.42
N ALA A 55 12.76 9.08 -6.14
CA ALA A 55 14.14 9.09 -5.65
C ALA A 55 14.87 7.76 -5.91
N ASP A 56 14.17 6.63 -5.75
CA ASP A 56 14.74 5.32 -6.05
C ASP A 56 15.12 5.17 -7.53
N GLU A 57 14.33 5.72 -8.45
CA GLU A 57 14.70 5.77 -9.88
C GLU A 57 16.00 6.57 -10.10
N ALA A 58 16.12 7.72 -9.46
CA ALA A 58 17.32 8.55 -9.54
C ALA A 58 18.55 7.86 -8.93
N LEU A 59 18.39 7.22 -7.77
CA LEU A 59 19.46 6.46 -7.11
C LEU A 59 19.91 5.23 -7.91
N ALA A 60 19.00 4.62 -8.65
CA ALA A 60 19.31 3.53 -9.56
C ALA A 60 19.96 4.01 -10.87
N GLY A 61 20.14 5.31 -11.07
CA GLY A 61 20.78 5.90 -12.23
C GLY A 61 19.85 6.11 -13.44
N HIS A 62 18.53 6.02 -13.24
CA HIS A 62 17.54 6.09 -14.31
C HIS A 62 16.81 7.43 -14.42
N GLY A 63 17.07 8.37 -13.54
CA GLY A 63 16.44 9.69 -13.56
C GLY A 63 17.37 10.75 -13.01
N LYS A 64 17.13 12.00 -13.39
CA LYS A 64 17.92 13.17 -12.95
C LYS A 64 17.07 14.32 -12.42
N LYS A 65 15.76 14.24 -12.64
CA LYS A 65 14.85 15.33 -12.31
C LYS A 65 13.60 14.81 -11.62
N ILE A 66 13.27 15.43 -10.50
CA ILE A 66 12.00 15.25 -9.81
C ILE A 66 11.35 16.62 -9.68
N LYS A 67 10.10 16.73 -10.11
CA LYS A 67 9.32 17.96 -10.02
C LYS A 67 8.15 17.74 -9.09
N VAL A 68 7.99 18.63 -8.11
CA VAL A 68 6.89 18.63 -7.17
C VAL A 68 6.09 19.90 -7.35
N ILE A 69 4.78 19.78 -7.52
CA ILE A 69 3.88 20.90 -7.66
C ILE A 69 2.82 20.80 -6.57
N LEU A 70 2.72 21.85 -5.77
CA LEU A 70 1.64 22.05 -4.82
C LEU A 70 0.55 22.89 -5.49
N HIS A 71 -0.63 22.31 -5.64
CA HIS A 71 -1.75 22.99 -6.30
C HIS A 71 -2.59 23.77 -5.29
N ALA A 72 -3.29 24.80 -5.78
CA ALA A 72 -4.13 25.65 -4.96
C ALA A 72 -5.31 24.91 -4.29
N ASP A 73 -5.75 23.78 -4.88
CA ASP A 73 -6.80 22.93 -4.33
C ASP A 73 -6.32 21.95 -3.23
N GLY A 74 -5.02 22.03 -2.88
CA GLY A 74 -4.40 21.15 -1.88
C GLY A 74 -3.91 19.81 -2.43
N SER A 75 -4.06 19.55 -3.72
CA SER A 75 -3.46 18.37 -4.36
C SER A 75 -1.97 18.56 -4.62
N VAL A 76 -1.27 17.46 -4.82
CA VAL A 76 0.18 17.44 -5.10
C VAL A 76 0.43 16.61 -6.34
N SER A 77 1.24 17.13 -7.26
CA SER A 77 1.77 16.39 -8.39
C SER A 77 3.25 16.12 -8.21
N ILE A 78 3.66 14.91 -8.51
CA ILE A 78 5.06 14.47 -8.51
C ILE A 78 5.36 13.85 -9.86
N GLU A 79 6.37 14.39 -10.53
CA GLU A 79 6.82 13.95 -11.85
C GLU A 79 8.31 13.61 -11.76
N ASP A 80 8.71 12.49 -12.31
CA ASP A 80 10.10 12.10 -12.48
C ASP A 80 10.39 11.77 -13.94
N ASP A 81 11.67 11.79 -14.30
CA ASP A 81 12.17 11.42 -15.62
C ASP A 81 12.83 10.03 -15.62
N GLY A 82 12.37 9.15 -14.74
CA GLY A 82 12.81 7.76 -14.65
C GLY A 82 12.32 6.89 -15.81
N ARG A 83 12.47 5.57 -15.64
CA ARG A 83 12.07 4.60 -16.69
C ARG A 83 10.56 4.51 -16.90
N GLY A 84 9.78 5.00 -15.96
CA GLY A 84 8.34 4.81 -15.92
C GLY A 84 7.92 3.44 -15.39
N ILE A 85 6.63 3.31 -15.14
CA ILE A 85 6.01 2.05 -14.74
C ILE A 85 5.57 1.32 -16.00
N PRO A 86 5.89 0.03 -16.17
CA PRO A 86 5.40 -0.74 -17.31
C PRO A 86 3.87 -0.70 -17.42
N PHE A 87 3.35 -0.46 -18.59
CA PHE A 87 1.91 -0.37 -18.85
C PHE A 87 1.33 -1.61 -19.54
N GLY A 88 2.17 -2.57 -19.92
CA GLY A 88 1.74 -3.85 -20.49
C GLY A 88 1.00 -4.74 -19.49
N MET A 89 0.43 -5.84 -20.00
CA MET A 89 -0.26 -6.84 -19.19
C MET A 89 0.74 -7.72 -18.45
N HIS A 90 0.47 -7.95 -17.16
CA HIS A 90 1.24 -8.93 -16.39
C HIS A 90 0.89 -10.36 -16.86
N PRO A 91 1.89 -11.22 -17.15
CA PRO A 91 1.64 -12.54 -17.75
C PRO A 91 0.82 -13.48 -16.86
N GLU A 92 0.96 -13.38 -15.55
CA GLU A 92 0.27 -14.28 -14.60
C GLU A 92 -1.01 -13.67 -14.03
N GLU A 93 -1.06 -12.36 -13.82
CA GLU A 93 -2.19 -11.69 -13.17
C GLU A 93 -3.29 -11.24 -14.13
N ASN A 94 -3.04 -11.28 -15.42
CA ASN A 94 -3.97 -10.84 -16.47
C ASN A 94 -4.53 -9.44 -16.24
N ALA A 95 -3.70 -8.53 -15.75
CA ALA A 95 -4.02 -7.13 -15.47
C ALA A 95 -2.85 -6.23 -15.88
N PRO A 96 -3.09 -4.95 -16.20
CA PRO A 96 -2.02 -4.01 -16.48
C PRO A 96 -1.08 -3.86 -15.28
N VAL A 97 0.24 -3.87 -15.52
CA VAL A 97 1.24 -3.75 -14.44
C VAL A 97 1.04 -2.47 -13.65
N ILE A 98 0.74 -1.34 -14.31
CA ILE A 98 0.49 -0.08 -13.63
C ILE A 98 -0.70 -0.17 -12.66
N GLU A 99 -1.77 -0.87 -13.02
CA GLU A 99 -2.90 -1.12 -12.12
C GLU A 99 -2.48 -1.93 -10.90
N LEU A 100 -1.71 -3.00 -11.09
CA LEU A 100 -1.24 -3.86 -10.00
C LEU A 100 -0.38 -3.08 -9.00
N VAL A 101 0.51 -2.23 -9.48
CA VAL A 101 1.39 -1.40 -8.64
C VAL A 101 0.60 -0.51 -7.68
N PHE A 102 -0.51 0.06 -8.14
CA PHE A 102 -1.33 0.97 -7.32
C PHE A 102 -2.47 0.30 -6.55
N THR A 103 -2.83 -0.93 -6.86
CA THR A 103 -4.00 -1.61 -6.26
C THR A 103 -3.66 -2.87 -5.48
N ARG A 104 -2.43 -3.35 -5.54
CA ARG A 104 -1.98 -4.54 -4.81
C ARG A 104 -0.87 -4.19 -3.84
N LEU A 105 -0.94 -4.72 -2.64
CA LEU A 105 0.19 -4.71 -1.71
C LEU A 105 1.27 -5.66 -2.23
N HIS A 106 2.53 -5.28 -2.05
CA HIS A 106 3.70 -6.09 -2.45
C HIS A 106 3.84 -6.36 -3.96
N ALA A 107 3.24 -5.54 -4.80
CA ALA A 107 3.30 -5.68 -6.26
C ALA A 107 4.42 -4.87 -6.93
N GLY A 108 5.50 -4.57 -6.26
CA GLY A 108 6.62 -3.79 -6.82
C GLY A 108 7.87 -4.60 -7.05
N GLY A 109 8.69 -4.24 -8.03
CA GLY A 109 10.01 -4.83 -8.29
C GLY A 109 11.04 -4.66 -7.16
N LYS A 110 10.70 -3.88 -6.13
CA LYS A 110 11.54 -3.61 -4.96
C LYS A 110 11.61 -4.77 -3.97
N PHE A 111 10.72 -5.74 -4.07
CA PHE A 111 10.67 -6.87 -3.13
C PHE A 111 11.63 -8.00 -3.46
N ASP A 112 12.15 -8.04 -4.66
CA ASP A 112 13.04 -9.12 -5.13
C ASP A 112 14.52 -8.75 -4.94
N LYS A 113 14.90 -8.43 -3.70
CA LYS A 113 16.28 -8.04 -3.35
C LYS A 113 17.32 -9.17 -3.48
N GLY A 114 16.87 -10.41 -3.57
CA GLY A 114 17.74 -11.60 -3.55
C GLY A 114 18.13 -12.17 -4.91
N LYS A 115 17.49 -11.78 -5.99
CA LYS A 115 17.68 -12.37 -7.34
C LYS A 115 17.83 -11.31 -8.46
N GLY A 116 18.51 -10.22 -8.20
CA GLY A 116 18.67 -9.17 -9.19
C GLY A 116 17.43 -8.31 -9.40
N GLY A 117 16.68 -8.07 -8.34
CA GLY A 117 15.57 -7.13 -8.33
C GLY A 117 15.95 -5.79 -8.93
N ALA A 118 14.99 -5.12 -9.57
CA ALA A 118 15.20 -3.90 -10.36
C ALA A 118 15.82 -2.75 -9.56
N TYR A 119 15.85 -2.85 -8.21
CA TYR A 119 16.40 -1.83 -7.33
C TYR A 119 17.29 -2.45 -6.24
N SER A 120 18.56 -2.05 -6.21
CA SER A 120 19.48 -2.40 -5.13
C SER A 120 19.31 -1.52 -3.89
N PHE A 121 18.67 -0.37 -4.03
CA PHE A 121 18.38 0.57 -2.96
C PHE A 121 16.88 0.91 -2.95
N SER A 122 16.26 0.83 -1.80
CA SER A 122 14.89 1.28 -1.58
C SER A 122 14.84 2.14 -0.33
N GLY A 123 14.46 3.40 -0.48
CA GLY A 123 14.23 4.34 0.62
C GLY A 123 12.89 4.17 1.31
N GLY A 124 12.01 3.33 0.78
CA GLY A 124 10.67 3.09 1.32
C GLY A 124 10.73 2.39 2.68
N LEU A 125 10.18 3.03 3.72
CA LEU A 125 10.21 2.55 5.09
C LEU A 125 9.46 1.22 5.29
N HIS A 126 8.38 0.98 4.54
CA HIS A 126 7.50 -0.16 4.69
C HIS A 126 7.49 -1.13 3.49
N GLY A 127 8.15 -0.78 2.40
CA GLY A 127 8.22 -1.59 1.19
C GLY A 127 6.87 -1.86 0.51
N VAL A 128 5.83 -1.12 0.85
CA VAL A 128 4.46 -1.29 0.32
C VAL A 128 4.09 -0.24 -0.72
N GLY A 129 4.86 0.85 -0.79
CA GLY A 129 4.86 1.82 -1.88
C GLY A 129 3.56 2.58 -2.08
N VAL A 130 3.33 2.93 -3.34
CA VAL A 130 2.25 3.82 -3.78
C VAL A 130 0.85 3.22 -3.67
N SER A 131 0.71 1.92 -3.47
CA SER A 131 -0.60 1.31 -3.20
C SER A 131 -1.20 1.79 -1.89
N VAL A 132 -0.38 2.04 -0.87
CA VAL A 132 -0.80 2.66 0.40
C VAL A 132 -1.26 4.09 0.16
N THR A 133 -0.52 4.86 -0.62
CA THR A 133 -0.91 6.22 -1.03
C THR A 133 -2.28 6.21 -1.70
N ASN A 134 -2.50 5.30 -2.66
CA ASN A 134 -3.78 5.17 -3.33
C ASN A 134 -4.91 4.81 -2.36
N ALA A 135 -4.68 3.87 -1.45
CA ALA A 135 -5.69 3.44 -0.48
C ALA A 135 -6.19 4.57 0.42
N LEU A 136 -5.31 5.50 0.77
CA LEU A 136 -5.57 6.58 1.74
C LEU A 136 -5.89 7.93 1.08
N ALA A 137 -5.66 8.08 -0.21
CA ALA A 137 -5.99 9.27 -0.96
C ALA A 137 -7.48 9.29 -1.34
N LYS A 138 -8.06 10.47 -1.41
CA LYS A 138 -9.41 10.66 -1.97
C LYS A 138 -9.43 10.40 -3.47
N ARG A 139 -8.34 10.76 -4.15
CA ARG A 139 -8.13 10.58 -5.58
C ARG A 139 -6.64 10.42 -5.84
N LEU A 140 -6.31 9.53 -6.74
CA LEU A 140 -4.96 9.36 -7.27
C LEU A 140 -5.04 9.19 -8.78
N GLU A 141 -4.19 9.90 -9.49
CA GLU A 141 -3.97 9.74 -10.93
C GLU A 141 -2.50 9.40 -11.16
N ALA A 142 -2.25 8.42 -11.98
CA ALA A 142 -0.90 8.04 -12.39
C ALA A 142 -0.81 7.97 -13.90
N THR A 143 0.28 8.49 -14.44
CA THR A 143 0.61 8.45 -15.87
C THR A 143 2.06 7.99 -16.00
N SER A 144 2.31 7.10 -16.93
CA SER A 144 3.64 6.58 -17.22
C SER A 144 3.92 6.59 -18.71
#